data_306ac83f72fd9e05050ef3f2b65ff6bd
#
_entry.id   306ac83f72fd9e05050ef3f2b65ff6bd
#
_cell.length_a   1.000
_cell.length_b   1.000
_cell.length_c   1.000
_cell.angle_alpha   90.00
_cell.angle_beta   90.00
_cell.angle_gamma   90.00
#
_symmetry.space_group_name_H-M   'P 1'
#
loop_
_entity.id
_entity.type
_entity.pdbx_description
1 polymer ?
#
loop_
_entity_poly.entity_id
_entity_poly.type
_entity_poly.pdbx_seq_one_letter_code
_entity_poly.pdbx_strand_id
1 'polypeptide(L)'
;MRNISFIFFLIFFQSLLARDVQEITYSYWNQPDIQIYYSAPETISKNTQIIFVIHGASRKAKQGLTNWLPLVEGRDVVLIAPEFSKEFYNEYAYLMKTTKTGRKLKDTSRDLESSLGDIFNFFAAKLKLSTKKFRLYGHSGGSQFVH
;
A
#
# COMPACT_ATOMS: atom_id res chain seq x y z
N MET A 1 58.85 28.67 -7.13
CA MET A 1 57.65 28.66 -6.26
C MET A 1 56.53 27.92 -6.99
N ARG A 2 56.19 26.69 -6.55
CA ARG A 2 55.16 25.87 -7.23
C ARG A 2 53.89 25.97 -6.40
N ASN A 3 52.85 26.62 -6.95
CA ASN A 3 51.53 26.68 -6.32
C ASN A 3 50.85 25.33 -6.46
N ILE A 4 50.65 24.62 -5.34
CA ILE A 4 49.84 23.42 -5.26
C ILE A 4 48.41 23.87 -4.98
N SER A 5 47.55 23.79 -6.03
CA SER A 5 46.11 24.04 -5.91
C SER A 5 45.45 22.79 -5.32
N PHE A 6 45.01 22.87 -4.07
CA PHE A 6 44.21 21.82 -3.45
C PHE A 6 42.76 21.93 -3.95
N ILE A 7 42.36 21.00 -4.82
CA ILE A 7 40.95 20.85 -5.22
C ILE A 7 40.26 20.06 -4.12
N PHE A 8 39.44 20.74 -3.31
CA PHE A 8 38.54 20.12 -2.36
C PHE A 8 37.36 19.47 -3.12
N PHE A 9 37.40 18.15 -3.26
CA PHE A 9 36.28 17.40 -3.79
C PHE A 9 35.22 17.26 -2.66
N LEU A 10 34.21 18.12 -2.67
CA LEU A 10 33.04 17.98 -1.77
C LEU A 10 32.23 16.78 -2.24
N ILE A 11 32.42 15.63 -1.60
CA ILE A 11 31.55 14.46 -1.78
C ILE A 11 30.24 14.78 -1.05
N PHE A 12 29.20 15.18 -1.81
CA PHE A 12 27.83 15.22 -1.31
C PHE A 12 27.39 13.77 -1.05
N PHE A 13 27.49 13.33 0.18
CA PHE A 13 26.75 12.16 0.64
C PHE A 13 25.27 12.54 0.65
N GLN A 14 24.54 12.28 -0.44
CA GLN A 14 23.09 12.21 -0.38
C GLN A 14 22.78 11.00 0.51
N SER A 15 22.41 11.27 1.75
CA SER A 15 21.80 10.26 2.59
C SER A 15 20.49 9.85 1.91
N LEU A 16 20.51 8.67 1.31
CA LEU A 16 19.29 8.02 0.80
C LEU A 16 18.44 7.75 2.04
N LEU A 17 17.55 8.67 2.37
CA LEU A 17 16.59 8.49 3.45
C LEU A 17 15.67 7.33 3.02
N ALA A 18 15.76 6.21 3.71
CA ALA A 18 14.88 5.09 3.51
C ALA A 18 13.42 5.57 3.64
N ARG A 19 12.55 5.15 2.73
CA ARG A 19 11.14 5.53 2.74
C ARG A 19 10.46 5.05 4.02
N ASP A 20 9.77 5.94 4.70
CA ASP A 20 9.03 5.62 5.91
C ASP A 20 7.72 4.89 5.61
N VAL A 21 7.37 3.96 6.51
CA VAL A 21 6.05 3.33 6.55
C VAL A 21 5.19 4.12 7.53
N GLN A 22 4.16 4.74 6.99
CA GLN A 22 3.14 5.45 7.76
C GLN A 22 1.94 4.53 8.01
N GLU A 23 1.14 4.87 9.02
CA GLU A 23 0.01 4.07 9.47
C GLU A 23 -1.21 4.96 9.68
N ILE A 24 -2.38 4.50 9.28
CA ILE A 24 -3.65 5.18 9.47
C ILE A 24 -4.77 4.18 9.72
N THR A 25 -5.67 4.49 10.65
CA THR A 25 -6.94 3.79 10.79
C THR A 25 -7.94 4.36 9.76
N TYR A 26 -8.45 3.49 8.89
CA TYR A 26 -9.43 3.86 7.88
C TYR A 26 -10.84 3.55 8.37
N SER A 27 -11.63 4.60 8.61
CA SER A 27 -12.99 4.57 9.18
C SER A 27 -14.00 5.28 8.28
N TYR A 28 -13.71 5.42 6.98
CA TYR A 28 -14.50 6.24 6.05
C TYR A 28 -15.50 5.43 5.21
N TRP A 29 -15.95 4.30 5.73
CA TRP A 29 -16.93 3.42 5.10
C TRP A 29 -17.91 2.84 6.16
N ASN A 30 -18.97 2.17 5.70
CA ASN A 30 -19.97 1.54 6.59
C ASN A 30 -19.56 0.11 7.02
N GLN A 31 -18.29 -0.10 7.32
CA GLN A 31 -17.72 -1.39 7.70
C GLN A 31 -16.78 -1.20 8.91
N PRO A 32 -16.39 -2.29 9.61
CA PRO A 32 -15.38 -2.18 10.65
C PRO A 32 -14.09 -1.53 10.13
N ASP A 33 -13.49 -0.71 10.98
CA ASP A 33 -12.24 -0.03 10.68
C ASP A 33 -11.14 -0.99 10.29
N ILE A 34 -10.29 -0.54 9.37
CA ILE A 34 -9.08 -1.28 9.00
C ILE A 34 -7.84 -0.43 9.22
N GLN A 35 -6.76 -1.10 9.56
CA GLN A 35 -5.45 -0.49 9.60
C GLN A 35 -4.88 -0.47 8.19
N ILE A 36 -4.37 0.68 7.76
CA ILE A 36 -3.68 0.81 6.47
C ILE A 36 -2.27 1.28 6.70
N TYR A 37 -1.31 0.54 6.18
CA TYR A 37 0.08 0.94 6.10
C TYR A 37 0.35 1.51 4.72
N TYR A 38 1.09 2.61 4.62
CA TYR A 38 1.42 3.19 3.33
C TYR A 38 2.80 3.84 3.35
N SER A 39 3.38 4.00 2.17
CA SER A 39 4.62 4.72 1.96
C SER A 39 4.50 5.55 0.69
N ALA A 40 4.85 6.83 0.78
CA ALA A 40 4.81 7.76 -0.34
C ALA A 40 6.22 8.27 -0.67
N PRO A 41 6.51 8.67 -1.92
CA PRO A 41 7.73 9.39 -2.26
C PRO A 41 7.74 10.77 -1.59
N GLU A 42 8.91 11.36 -1.40
CA GLU A 42 9.03 12.73 -0.87
C GLU A 42 8.27 13.76 -1.70
N THR A 43 8.27 13.56 -3.01
CA THR A 43 7.58 14.44 -3.95
C THR A 43 6.51 13.67 -4.72
N ILE A 44 5.27 14.12 -4.59
CA ILE A 44 4.13 13.63 -5.37
C ILE A 44 4.05 14.40 -6.67
N SER A 45 3.99 13.69 -7.79
CA SER A 45 3.81 14.25 -9.12
C SER A 45 2.48 13.81 -9.76
N LYS A 46 2.16 14.39 -10.92
CA LYS A 46 1.01 13.94 -11.73
C LYS A 46 1.17 12.51 -12.27
N ASN A 47 2.39 11.99 -12.27
CA ASN A 47 2.71 10.65 -12.76
C ASN A 47 2.84 9.63 -11.63
N THR A 48 2.70 10.05 -10.38
CA THR A 48 2.77 9.18 -9.21
C THR A 48 1.80 8.01 -9.36
N GLN A 49 2.33 6.79 -9.28
CA GLN A 49 1.55 5.56 -9.39
C GLN A 49 1.15 5.06 -8.00
N ILE A 50 0.05 4.32 -7.94
CA ILE A 50 -0.38 3.63 -6.72
C ILE A 50 -0.26 2.11 -6.95
N ILE A 51 0.31 1.42 -5.97
CA ILE A 51 0.33 -0.04 -5.91
C ILE A 51 -0.27 -0.47 -4.57
N PHE A 52 -1.35 -1.25 -4.62
CA PHE A 52 -1.84 -1.96 -3.45
C PHE A 52 -1.06 -3.25 -3.25
N VAL A 53 -0.63 -3.50 -2.01
CA VAL A 53 0.07 -4.71 -1.58
C VAL A 53 -0.84 -5.47 -0.63
N ILE A 54 -1.51 -6.50 -1.13
CA ILE A 54 -2.49 -7.28 -0.35
C ILE A 54 -1.80 -8.47 0.32
N HIS A 55 -1.92 -8.51 1.65
CA HIS A 55 -1.30 -9.52 2.51
C HIS A 55 -1.84 -10.93 2.27
N GLY A 56 -1.10 -11.94 2.71
CA GLY A 56 -1.57 -13.33 2.77
C GLY A 56 -2.42 -13.62 4.02
N ALA A 57 -2.73 -14.89 4.23
CA ALA A 57 -3.56 -15.36 5.36
C ALA A 57 -3.01 -15.00 6.76
N SER A 58 -1.71 -14.72 6.87
CA SER A 58 -1.08 -14.28 8.12
C SER A 58 -1.48 -12.87 8.55
N ARG A 59 -2.11 -12.07 7.67
CA ARG A 59 -2.53 -10.69 7.93
C ARG A 59 -1.38 -9.71 8.24
N LYS A 60 -0.17 -9.97 7.77
CA LYS A 60 1.01 -9.13 8.00
C LYS A 60 1.15 -8.05 6.91
N ALA A 61 0.21 -7.11 6.85
CA ALA A 61 0.17 -6.07 5.83
C ALA A 61 1.41 -5.17 5.89
N LYS A 62 1.79 -4.69 7.09
CA LYS A 62 2.99 -3.87 7.30
C LYS A 62 4.26 -4.56 6.80
N GLN A 63 4.45 -5.84 7.12
CA GLN A 63 5.60 -6.61 6.66
C GLN A 63 5.59 -6.76 5.13
N GLY A 64 4.41 -7.03 4.54
CA GLY A 64 4.25 -7.10 3.09
C GLY A 64 4.68 -5.82 2.40
N LEU A 65 4.23 -4.67 2.90
CA LEU A 65 4.61 -3.36 2.37
C LEU A 65 6.12 -3.10 2.56
N THR A 66 6.68 -3.38 3.74
CA THR A 66 8.10 -3.18 4.01
C THR A 66 8.99 -3.95 3.04
N ASN A 67 8.60 -5.16 2.65
CA ASN A 67 9.34 -5.96 1.67
C ASN A 67 9.35 -5.33 0.26
N TRP A 68 8.41 -4.42 -0.02
CA TRP A 68 8.33 -3.69 -1.29
C TRP A 68 9.15 -2.42 -1.32
N LEU A 69 9.55 -1.84 -0.18
CA LEU A 69 10.27 -0.56 -0.12
C LEU A 69 11.54 -0.54 -0.98
N PRO A 70 12.43 -1.56 -0.93
CA PRO A 70 13.63 -1.56 -1.76
C PRO A 70 13.32 -1.58 -3.27
N LEU A 71 12.17 -2.15 -3.67
CA LEU A 71 11.78 -2.26 -5.08
C LEU A 71 11.26 -0.94 -5.66
N VAL A 72 10.81 -0.03 -4.80
CA VAL A 72 10.25 1.27 -5.20
C VAL A 72 11.12 2.45 -4.78
N GLU A 73 12.30 2.19 -4.27
CA GLU A 73 13.27 3.23 -3.92
C GLU A 73 13.62 4.07 -5.14
N GLY A 74 13.61 5.40 -4.99
CA GLY A 74 13.82 6.35 -6.10
C GLY A 74 12.72 6.38 -7.17
N ARG A 75 11.61 5.63 -6.98
CA ARG A 75 10.48 5.61 -7.93
C ARG A 75 9.33 6.47 -7.44
N ASP A 76 8.61 7.07 -8.38
CA ASP A 76 7.41 7.87 -8.11
C ASP A 76 6.18 6.96 -7.91
N VAL A 77 6.16 6.25 -6.78
CA VAL A 77 5.17 5.23 -6.44
C VAL A 77 4.70 5.39 -4.99
N VAL A 78 3.40 5.38 -4.77
CA VAL A 78 2.78 5.19 -3.45
C VAL A 78 2.45 3.71 -3.27
N LEU A 79 2.90 3.12 -2.17
CA LEU A 79 2.50 1.80 -1.72
C LEU A 79 1.38 1.91 -0.69
N ILE A 80 0.35 1.08 -0.79
CA ILE A 80 -0.77 1.02 0.15
C ILE A 80 -1.03 -0.44 0.50
N ALA A 81 -1.03 -0.78 1.78
CA ALA A 81 -1.27 -2.12 2.29
C ALA A 81 -2.38 -2.11 3.35
N PRO A 82 -3.65 -2.33 2.96
CA PRO A 82 -4.74 -2.49 3.91
C PRO A 82 -4.60 -3.82 4.66
N GLU A 83 -4.91 -3.82 5.96
CA GLU A 83 -4.92 -5.01 6.80
C GLU A 83 -6.36 -5.43 7.12
N PHE A 84 -6.84 -6.42 6.41
CA PHE A 84 -8.13 -7.04 6.67
C PHE A 84 -7.99 -8.03 7.84
N SER A 85 -8.38 -7.64 9.05
CA SER A 85 -8.22 -8.44 10.27
C SER A 85 -8.96 -9.78 10.19
N LYS A 86 -8.50 -10.78 10.95
CA LYS A 86 -9.20 -12.08 11.03
C LYS A 86 -10.55 -11.96 11.76
N GLU A 87 -10.66 -11.02 12.67
CA GLU A 87 -11.84 -10.81 13.49
C GLU A 87 -13.03 -10.38 12.64
N PHE A 88 -12.84 -9.40 11.76
CA PHE A 88 -13.93 -8.82 10.97
C PHE A 88 -13.97 -9.34 9.53
N TYR A 89 -12.83 -9.79 8.98
CA TYR A 89 -12.67 -10.12 7.56
C TYR A 89 -12.04 -11.50 7.37
N ASN A 90 -12.60 -12.52 8.02
CA ASN A 90 -12.06 -13.89 7.97
C ASN A 90 -11.97 -14.46 6.55
N GLU A 91 -12.95 -14.18 5.70
CA GLU A 91 -13.01 -14.63 4.31
C GLU A 91 -12.59 -13.52 3.31
N TYR A 92 -11.69 -12.61 3.70
CA TYR A 92 -11.28 -11.47 2.86
C TYR A 92 -10.79 -11.91 1.48
N ALA A 93 -10.06 -13.03 1.41
CA ALA A 93 -9.54 -13.58 0.16
C ALA A 93 -10.63 -13.88 -0.87
N TYR A 94 -11.87 -14.02 -0.44
CA TYR A 94 -13.07 -14.25 -1.24
C TYR A 94 -14.05 -13.06 -1.16
N LEU A 95 -13.50 -11.86 -0.91
CA LEU A 95 -14.21 -10.57 -0.84
C LEU A 95 -15.35 -10.54 0.18
N MET A 96 -15.31 -11.40 1.20
CA MET A 96 -16.41 -11.58 2.17
C MET A 96 -17.76 -11.97 1.49
N LYS A 97 -17.72 -12.54 0.30
CA LYS A 97 -18.90 -13.01 -0.46
C LYS A 97 -19.11 -14.51 -0.32
N THR A 98 -18.03 -15.26 -0.33
CA THR A 98 -18.06 -16.73 -0.25
C THR A 98 -17.02 -17.25 0.74
N THR A 99 -17.18 -18.52 1.12
CA THR A 99 -16.15 -19.28 1.81
C THR A 99 -15.12 -19.80 0.82
N LYS A 100 -14.01 -20.35 1.32
CA LYS A 100 -12.98 -21.05 0.51
C LYS A 100 -13.56 -22.17 -0.37
N THR A 101 -14.69 -22.78 0.04
CA THR A 101 -15.36 -23.85 -0.74
C THR A 101 -16.40 -23.33 -1.72
N GLY A 102 -16.50 -22.02 -1.92
CA GLY A 102 -17.47 -21.39 -2.83
C GLY A 102 -18.88 -21.24 -2.30
N ARG A 103 -19.15 -21.63 -1.01
CA ARG A 103 -20.47 -21.41 -0.40
C ARG A 103 -20.68 -19.93 -0.13
N LYS A 104 -21.80 -19.37 -0.61
CA LYS A 104 -22.16 -17.96 -0.35
C LYS A 104 -22.31 -17.70 1.16
N LEU A 105 -21.77 -16.59 1.62
CA LEU A 105 -21.98 -16.10 2.98
C LEU A 105 -23.43 -15.58 3.10
N LYS A 106 -24.06 -15.79 4.26
CA LYS A 106 -25.40 -15.25 4.55
C LYS A 106 -25.37 -13.76 4.82
N ASP A 107 -24.32 -13.33 5.52
CA ASP A 107 -24.08 -11.91 5.83
C ASP A 107 -23.10 -11.34 4.79
N THR A 108 -23.59 -10.43 3.97
CA THR A 108 -22.81 -9.69 2.96
C THR A 108 -22.59 -8.22 3.34
N SER A 109 -22.92 -7.85 4.59
CA SER A 109 -22.72 -6.47 5.07
C SER A 109 -21.25 -6.00 5.03
N ARG A 110 -20.32 -6.95 4.93
CA ARG A 110 -18.88 -6.71 4.89
C ARG A 110 -18.26 -7.04 3.52
N ASP A 111 -19.03 -6.92 2.45
CA ASP A 111 -18.56 -7.14 1.09
C ASP A 111 -17.38 -6.18 0.78
N LEU A 112 -16.27 -6.75 0.29
CA LEU A 112 -15.05 -6.01 0.01
C LEU A 112 -14.84 -5.67 -1.47
N GLU A 113 -15.83 -5.88 -2.33
CA GLU A 113 -15.70 -5.66 -3.77
C GLU A 113 -15.29 -4.23 -4.13
N SER A 114 -15.88 -3.22 -3.46
CA SER A 114 -15.54 -1.81 -3.68
C SER A 114 -14.37 -1.31 -2.84
N SER A 115 -13.91 -2.09 -1.87
CA SER A 115 -13.00 -1.65 -0.80
C SER A 115 -11.74 -0.95 -1.30
N LEU A 116 -11.08 -1.51 -2.33
CA LEU A 116 -9.86 -0.90 -2.88
C LEU A 116 -10.15 0.39 -3.63
N GLY A 117 -11.33 0.51 -4.26
CA GLY A 117 -11.79 1.75 -4.90
C GLY A 117 -12.01 2.87 -3.87
N ASP A 118 -12.63 2.54 -2.75
CA ASP A 118 -12.89 3.49 -1.65
C ASP A 118 -11.59 3.97 -1.02
N ILE A 119 -10.67 3.03 -0.71
CA ILE A 119 -9.34 3.35 -0.18
C ILE A 119 -8.53 4.15 -1.20
N PHE A 120 -8.59 3.80 -2.49
CA PHE A 120 -7.93 4.56 -3.55
C PHE A 120 -8.41 6.00 -3.59
N ASN A 121 -9.72 6.23 -3.58
CA ASN A 121 -10.31 7.58 -3.60
C ASN A 121 -9.87 8.40 -2.38
N PHE A 122 -9.83 7.77 -1.20
CA PHE A 122 -9.32 8.41 0.00
C PHE A 122 -7.86 8.85 -0.14
N PHE A 123 -6.96 7.97 -0.60
CA PHE A 123 -5.55 8.31 -0.77
C PHE A 123 -5.31 9.27 -1.93
N ALA A 124 -6.08 9.18 -3.02
CA ALA A 124 -6.01 10.13 -4.12
C ALA A 124 -6.32 11.55 -3.64
N ALA A 125 -7.36 11.71 -2.82
CA ALA A 125 -7.70 12.99 -2.22
C ALA A 125 -6.65 13.45 -1.20
N LYS A 126 -6.27 12.57 -0.25
CA LYS A 126 -5.30 12.86 0.82
C LYS A 126 -3.95 13.33 0.28
N LEU A 127 -3.44 12.67 -0.76
CA LEU A 127 -2.13 12.92 -1.36
C LEU A 127 -2.20 13.82 -2.61
N LYS A 128 -3.38 14.32 -2.97
CA LYS A 128 -3.62 15.17 -4.16
C LYS A 128 -3.11 14.54 -5.46
N LEU A 129 -3.37 13.24 -5.64
CA LEU A 129 -2.93 12.48 -6.80
C LEU A 129 -3.82 12.75 -8.01
N SER A 130 -3.22 12.84 -9.18
CA SER A 130 -3.94 13.01 -10.46
C SER A 130 -4.24 11.69 -11.15
N THR A 131 -3.63 10.58 -10.72
CA THR A 131 -3.86 9.25 -11.29
C THR A 131 -5.29 8.78 -11.04
N LYS A 132 -5.87 8.09 -12.02
CA LYS A 132 -7.19 7.46 -11.90
C LYS A 132 -7.10 5.93 -11.90
N LYS A 133 -5.90 5.41 -11.78
CA LYS A 133 -5.63 3.96 -11.85
C LYS A 133 -4.68 3.56 -10.74
N PHE A 134 -4.82 2.33 -10.28
CA PHE A 134 -3.89 1.68 -9.38
C PHE A 134 -3.50 0.30 -9.89
N ARG A 135 -2.43 -0.24 -9.36
CA ARG A 135 -1.97 -1.61 -9.61
C ARG A 135 -2.20 -2.44 -8.37
N LEU A 136 -2.38 -3.74 -8.57
CA LEU A 136 -2.60 -4.70 -7.51
C LEU A 136 -1.45 -5.70 -7.46
N TYR A 137 -1.01 -6.00 -6.26
CA TYR A 137 -0.18 -7.13 -5.96
C TYR A 137 -0.78 -7.88 -4.77
N GLY A 138 -0.90 -9.20 -4.89
CA GLY A 138 -1.38 -10.06 -3.82
C GLY A 138 -0.44 -11.24 -3.61
N HIS A 139 -0.21 -11.60 -2.35
CA HIS A 139 0.56 -12.77 -1.96
C HIS A 139 -0.36 -13.81 -1.31
N SER A 140 -0.30 -15.10 -1.75
CA SER A 140 -1.09 -16.19 -1.16
C SER A 140 -2.60 -15.86 -1.17
N GLY A 141 -3.26 -15.76 0.00
CA GLY A 141 -4.66 -15.32 0.09
C GLY A 141 -4.93 -13.96 -0.53
N GLY A 142 -3.96 -13.04 -0.52
CA GLY A 142 -4.05 -11.77 -1.21
C GLY A 142 -4.09 -11.91 -2.73
N SER A 143 -3.47 -12.94 -3.32
CA SER A 143 -3.59 -13.19 -4.76
C SER A 143 -5.00 -13.63 -5.17
N GLN A 144 -5.71 -14.33 -4.28
CA GLN A 144 -7.12 -14.67 -4.50
C GLN A 144 -8.04 -13.44 -4.40
N PHE A 145 -7.70 -12.52 -3.48
CA PHE A 145 -8.43 -11.26 -3.33
C PHE A 145 -8.36 -10.38 -4.60
N VAL A 146 -7.20 -10.34 -5.27
CA VAL A 146 -6.96 -9.45 -6.43
C VAL A 146 -7.31 -10.08 -7.77
N HIS A 147 -7.62 -11.37 -7.81
CA HIS A 147 -7.94 -12.12 -9.02
C HIS A 147 -9.43 -12.04 -9.35
#